data_ac1b3f42f22048a5403a09ae9623e2c8
#
_entry.id   ac1b3f42f22048a5403a09ae9623e2c8
#
_cell.length_a   1.000
_cell.length_b   1.000
_cell.length_c   1.000
_cell.angle_alpha   90.00
_cell.angle_beta   90.00
_cell.angle_gamma   90.00
#
_symmetry.space_group_name_H-M   'P 1'
#
loop_
_entity.id
_entity.type
_entity.pdbx_description
1 polymer ?
#
loop_
_entity_poly.entity_id
_entity_poly.type
_entity_poly.pdbx_seq_one_letter_code
_entity_poly.pdbx_strand_id
1 'polypeptide(L)'
;MPYTTDIMGRSNSLRQSMTLKNLFDITCSQGERPASHWLEGEQDRLYTYGDLRQKSLDYAAYLAQQLGESNKGRFVAIQQETCKEWFPLFWGLIMAGYNALLLDANLSDEMTGHMLKEAGAVGVITHRKHLIDKGYVQVLSEDLFKAPAAPAGFEPTFADSVALCTSGTTATSRIFVYHEKAVCEQVLNSELLHKLNTRIVDN
;
A
#
# COMPACT_ATOMS: atom_id res chain seq x y z
N MET A 1 31.47 -1.54 -4.80
CA MET A 1 30.13 -2.13 -4.52
C MET A 1 29.66 -1.71 -3.13
N PRO A 2 28.82 -0.68 -2.98
CA PRO A 2 28.37 -0.22 -1.65
C PRO A 2 27.02 -0.80 -1.20
N TYR A 3 26.48 -1.80 -1.90
CA TYR A 3 25.10 -2.26 -1.68
C TYR A 3 24.91 -3.27 -0.53
N THR A 4 25.94 -3.97 -0.10
CA THR A 4 25.81 -5.10 0.83
C THR A 4 25.71 -4.74 2.30
N THR A 5 26.33 -3.64 2.74
CA THR A 5 26.35 -3.25 4.16
C THR A 5 25.03 -2.60 4.61
N ASP A 6 24.37 -1.88 3.72
CA ASP A 6 23.13 -1.16 4.01
C ASP A 6 21.92 -2.12 4.14
N ILE A 7 21.92 -3.19 3.36
CA ILE A 7 20.85 -4.21 3.37
C ILE A 7 20.82 -5.01 4.68
N MET A 8 21.99 -5.35 5.25
CA MET A 8 22.05 -6.07 6.54
C MET A 8 21.56 -5.20 7.71
N GLY A 9 21.89 -3.90 7.72
CA GLY A 9 21.40 -2.99 8.73
C GLY A 9 19.88 -2.86 8.72
N ARG A 10 19.27 -2.75 7.53
CA ARG A 10 17.83 -2.66 7.33
C ARG A 10 17.12 -3.94 7.76
N SER A 11 17.65 -5.09 7.38
CA SER A 11 17.10 -6.41 7.77
C SER A 11 17.09 -6.57 9.29
N ASN A 12 18.16 -6.14 9.98
CA ASN A 12 18.23 -6.19 11.44
C ASN A 12 17.24 -5.22 12.09
N SER A 13 17.09 -4.01 11.54
CA SER A 13 16.12 -3.03 12.03
C SER A 13 14.68 -3.53 11.88
N LEU A 14 14.33 -4.15 10.76
CA LEU A 14 13.02 -4.75 10.56
C LEU A 14 12.76 -5.92 11.52
N ARG A 15 13.78 -6.75 11.81
CA ARG A 15 13.67 -7.85 12.79
C ARG A 15 13.43 -7.37 14.22
N GLN A 16 13.91 -6.18 14.57
CA GLN A 16 13.70 -5.61 15.92
C GLN A 16 12.27 -5.09 16.08
N SER A 17 11.66 -4.60 15.01
CA SER A 17 10.29 -4.07 15.03
C SER A 17 9.60 -4.44 13.72
N MET A 18 8.88 -5.55 13.71
CA MET A 18 8.14 -6.05 12.55
C MET A 18 6.80 -5.32 12.41
N THR A 19 6.84 -4.02 12.17
CA THR A 19 5.67 -3.17 11.94
C THR A 19 5.66 -2.62 10.52
N LEU A 20 4.48 -2.34 9.98
CA LEU A 20 4.33 -1.68 8.68
C LEU A 20 4.97 -0.29 8.71
N LYS A 21 4.90 0.41 9.85
CA LYS A 21 5.62 1.68 10.03
C LYS A 21 7.11 1.52 9.83
N ASN A 22 7.73 0.55 10.51
CA ASN A 22 9.16 0.32 10.39
C ASN A 22 9.56 -0.10 8.97
N LEU A 23 8.75 -0.94 8.32
CA LEU A 23 8.96 -1.33 6.93
C LEU A 23 8.93 -0.11 5.99
N PHE A 24 7.94 0.79 6.15
CA PHE A 24 7.84 2.02 5.38
C PHE A 24 9.05 2.94 5.61
N ASP A 25 9.41 3.18 6.87
CA ASP A 25 10.53 4.04 7.23
C ASP A 25 11.86 3.53 6.66
N ILE A 26 12.09 2.22 6.73
CA ILE A 26 13.27 1.57 6.12
C ILE A 26 13.25 1.72 4.60
N THR A 27 12.12 1.47 3.95
CA THR A 27 11.97 1.59 2.50
C THR A 27 12.26 3.01 2.04
N CYS A 28 11.67 4.01 2.69
CA CYS A 28 11.82 5.41 2.32
C CYS A 28 13.12 6.08 2.85
N SER A 29 13.94 5.37 3.64
CA SER A 29 15.22 5.90 4.14
C SER A 29 16.25 6.16 3.03
N GLN A 30 15.98 5.72 1.80
CA GLN A 30 16.85 5.91 0.64
C GLN A 30 16.78 7.33 0.04
N GLY A 31 15.84 8.17 0.48
CA GLY A 31 15.76 9.59 0.15
C GLY A 31 15.73 9.85 -1.35
N GLU A 32 16.75 10.50 -1.86
CA GLU A 32 16.84 10.94 -3.26
C GLU A 32 17.13 9.84 -4.28
N ARG A 33 17.26 8.59 -3.86
CA ARG A 33 17.44 7.48 -4.83
C ARG A 33 16.16 7.25 -5.63
N PRO A 34 16.28 6.92 -6.94
CA PRO A 34 15.16 6.52 -7.76
C PRO A 34 14.43 5.30 -7.16
N ALA A 35 13.11 5.39 -7.08
CA ALA A 35 12.25 4.33 -6.55
C ALA A 35 11.33 3.72 -7.61
N SER A 36 10.80 4.55 -8.51
CA SER A 36 9.96 4.08 -9.61
C SER A 36 10.15 4.94 -10.85
N HIS A 37 10.02 4.30 -12.02
CA HIS A 37 10.10 4.94 -13.31
C HIS A 37 8.82 4.71 -14.10
N TRP A 38 8.39 5.71 -14.89
CA TRP A 38 7.30 5.56 -15.86
C TRP A 38 7.54 6.49 -17.06
N LEU A 39 6.88 6.18 -18.16
CA LEU A 39 6.86 7.04 -19.34
C LEU A 39 5.61 7.93 -19.30
N GLU A 40 5.79 9.23 -19.50
CA GLU A 40 4.73 10.21 -19.69
C GLU A 40 4.88 10.78 -21.11
N GLY A 41 4.18 10.17 -22.07
CA GLY A 41 4.48 10.33 -23.48
C GLY A 41 5.86 9.77 -23.82
N GLU A 42 6.77 10.60 -24.36
CA GLU A 42 8.16 10.22 -24.66
C GLU A 42 9.15 10.59 -23.53
N GLN A 43 8.65 11.18 -22.45
CA GLN A 43 9.49 11.63 -21.34
C GLN A 43 9.60 10.57 -20.26
N ASP A 44 10.84 10.23 -19.91
CA ASP A 44 11.12 9.40 -18.73
C ASP A 44 10.92 10.25 -17.48
N ARG A 45 10.10 9.73 -16.57
CA ARG A 45 9.78 10.32 -15.28
C ARG A 45 10.13 9.35 -14.18
N LEU A 46 10.46 9.88 -13.01
CA LEU A 46 10.76 9.06 -11.86
C LEU A 46 10.17 9.67 -10.58
N TYR A 47 9.92 8.82 -9.61
CA TYR A 47 9.82 9.20 -8.20
C TYR A 47 11.08 8.73 -7.47
N THR A 48 11.59 9.58 -6.58
CA THR A 48 12.53 9.19 -5.54
C THR A 48 11.79 8.54 -4.37
N TYR A 49 12.50 7.89 -3.47
CA TYR A 49 11.90 7.40 -2.22
C TYR A 49 11.39 8.55 -1.34
N GLY A 50 12.03 9.74 -1.42
CA GLY A 50 11.55 10.95 -0.77
C GLY A 50 10.20 11.42 -1.32
N ASP A 51 10.04 11.43 -2.65
CA ASP A 51 8.77 11.77 -3.30
C ASP A 51 7.65 10.79 -2.90
N LEU A 52 7.95 9.49 -2.89
CA LEU A 52 6.98 8.48 -2.49
C LEU A 52 6.55 8.66 -1.02
N ARG A 53 7.50 9.00 -0.15
CA ARG A 53 7.21 9.30 1.27
C ARG A 53 6.27 10.50 1.40
N GLN A 54 6.60 11.61 0.72
CA GLN A 54 5.79 12.83 0.79
C GLN A 54 4.38 12.61 0.24
N LYS A 55 4.25 12.00 -0.94
CA LYS A 55 2.94 11.69 -1.51
C LYS A 55 2.12 10.75 -0.63
N SER A 56 2.76 9.76 0.00
CA SER A 56 2.07 8.88 0.95
C SER A 56 1.51 9.65 2.15
N LEU A 57 2.24 10.65 2.67
CA LEU A 57 1.76 11.53 3.73
C LEU A 57 0.58 12.39 3.28
N ASP A 58 0.67 12.97 2.07
CA ASP A 58 -0.39 13.80 1.51
C ASP A 58 -1.69 12.99 1.34
N TYR A 59 -1.57 11.78 0.82
CA TYR A 59 -2.70 10.87 0.67
C TYR A 59 -3.25 10.38 2.02
N ALA A 60 -2.38 10.15 2.99
CA ALA A 60 -2.82 9.76 4.34
C ALA A 60 -3.67 10.85 4.99
N ALA A 61 -3.24 12.11 4.91
CA ALA A 61 -4.00 13.24 5.45
C ALA A 61 -5.36 13.39 4.76
N TYR A 62 -5.39 13.28 3.44
CA TYR A 62 -6.64 13.32 2.67
C TYR A 62 -7.59 12.16 3.04
N LEU A 63 -7.08 10.93 3.08
CA LEU A 63 -7.88 9.74 3.40
C LEU A 63 -8.41 9.77 4.84
N ALA A 64 -7.62 10.25 5.80
CA ALA A 64 -8.07 10.41 7.18
C ALA A 64 -9.29 11.34 7.26
N GLN A 65 -9.31 12.42 6.47
CA GLN A 65 -10.44 13.35 6.39
C GLN A 65 -11.68 12.72 5.72
N GLN A 66 -11.48 11.96 4.61
CA GLN A 66 -12.60 11.37 3.85
C GLN A 66 -13.25 10.19 4.58
N LEU A 67 -12.45 9.35 5.22
CA LEU A 67 -12.89 8.10 5.82
C LEU A 67 -13.30 8.24 7.29
N GLY A 68 -12.81 9.24 7.99
CA GLY A 68 -13.17 9.61 9.37
C GLY A 68 -12.52 8.75 10.45
N GLU A 69 -12.15 9.35 11.56
CA GLU A 69 -11.43 8.74 12.70
C GLU A 69 -12.11 7.48 13.27
N SER A 70 -13.45 7.44 13.30
CA SER A 70 -14.23 6.30 13.83
C SER A 70 -14.04 5.01 13.03
N ASN A 71 -13.51 5.09 11.82
CA ASN A 71 -13.29 3.96 10.93
C ASN A 71 -11.85 3.44 10.95
N LYS A 72 -10.94 4.05 11.73
CA LYS A 72 -9.57 3.55 11.87
C LYS A 72 -9.55 2.10 12.33
N GLY A 73 -8.58 1.33 11.84
CA GLY A 73 -8.47 -0.11 12.07
C GLY A 73 -9.45 -0.98 11.24
N ARG A 74 -10.41 -0.36 10.52
CA ARG A 74 -11.29 -1.08 9.60
C ARG A 74 -10.65 -1.24 8.24
N PHE A 75 -11.15 -2.19 7.46
CA PHE A 75 -10.70 -2.37 6.08
C PHE A 75 -11.28 -1.32 5.14
N VAL A 76 -10.43 -0.83 4.24
CA VAL A 76 -10.80 -0.03 3.07
C VAL A 76 -10.20 -0.70 1.84
N ALA A 77 -11.01 -0.93 0.84
CA ALA A 77 -10.56 -1.58 -0.38
C ALA A 77 -9.78 -0.62 -1.29
N ILE A 78 -8.74 -1.14 -1.93
CA ILE A 78 -8.05 -0.51 -3.06
C ILE A 78 -8.41 -1.31 -4.29
N GLN A 79 -9.22 -0.72 -5.19
CA GLN A 79 -9.59 -1.27 -6.47
C GLN A 79 -9.07 -0.35 -7.57
N GLN A 80 -7.78 -0.43 -7.82
CA GLN A 80 -7.04 0.46 -8.71
C GLN A 80 -6.05 -0.33 -9.56
N GLU A 81 -6.00 -0.02 -10.86
CA GLU A 81 -4.95 -0.55 -11.73
C GLU A 81 -3.56 -0.09 -11.29
N THR A 82 -2.55 -0.89 -11.62
CA THR A 82 -1.16 -0.52 -11.35
C THR A 82 -0.81 0.76 -12.10
N CYS A 83 -0.42 1.78 -11.35
CA CYS A 83 -0.02 3.08 -11.87
C CYS A 83 1.08 3.68 -11.00
N LYS A 84 1.64 4.81 -11.41
CA LYS A 84 2.68 5.53 -10.66
C LYS A 84 2.27 5.90 -9.23
N GLU A 85 0.96 6.10 -9.01
CA GLU A 85 0.40 6.50 -7.73
C GLU A 85 0.06 5.31 -6.82
N TRP A 86 0.23 4.06 -7.29
CA TRP A 86 -0.18 2.87 -6.54
C TRP A 86 0.56 2.71 -5.21
N PHE A 87 1.89 2.93 -5.19
CA PHE A 87 2.69 2.87 -3.97
C PHE A 87 2.27 3.93 -2.95
N PRO A 88 2.22 5.24 -3.31
CA PRO A 88 1.75 6.26 -2.37
C PRO A 88 0.30 6.04 -1.92
N LEU A 89 -0.58 5.52 -2.78
CA LEU A 89 -1.96 5.19 -2.43
C LEU A 89 -2.03 4.11 -1.35
N PHE A 90 -1.31 3.00 -1.55
CA PHE A 90 -1.26 1.90 -0.59
C PHE A 90 -0.73 2.37 0.78
N TRP A 91 0.44 3.02 0.78
CA TRP A 91 1.04 3.50 2.01
C TRP A 91 0.27 4.65 2.65
N GLY A 92 -0.32 5.53 1.84
CA GLY A 92 -1.20 6.58 2.31
C GLY A 92 -2.40 6.02 3.09
N LEU A 93 -3.00 4.94 2.61
CA LEU A 93 -4.10 4.27 3.31
C LEU A 93 -3.64 3.66 4.65
N ILE A 94 -2.52 2.94 4.64
CA ILE A 94 -1.92 2.37 5.86
C ILE A 94 -1.57 3.47 6.88
N MET A 95 -0.98 4.58 6.41
CA MET A 95 -0.58 5.71 7.25
C MET A 95 -1.76 6.54 7.76
N ALA A 96 -2.90 6.47 7.10
CA ALA A 96 -4.15 7.06 7.59
C ALA A 96 -4.84 6.21 8.68
N GLY A 97 -4.32 5.01 8.96
CA GLY A 97 -4.81 4.11 10.02
C GLY A 97 -5.86 3.10 9.56
N TYR A 98 -5.98 2.85 8.24
CA TYR A 98 -6.94 1.89 7.70
C TYR A 98 -6.24 0.66 7.14
N ASN A 99 -6.78 -0.52 7.44
CA ASN A 99 -6.29 -1.77 6.88
C ASN A 99 -6.61 -1.85 5.38
N ALA A 100 -5.64 -2.27 4.58
CA ALA A 100 -5.81 -2.35 3.14
C ALA A 100 -6.43 -3.68 2.72
N LEU A 101 -7.53 -3.64 1.96
CA LEU A 101 -8.08 -4.77 1.22
C LEU A 101 -7.74 -4.60 -0.26
N LEU A 102 -6.85 -5.43 -0.79
CA LEU A 102 -6.43 -5.32 -2.20
C LEU A 102 -7.37 -6.12 -3.09
N LEU A 103 -8.03 -5.42 -4.02
CA LEU A 103 -8.96 -6.00 -5.00
C LEU A 103 -8.41 -5.85 -6.41
N ASP A 104 -8.72 -6.83 -7.27
CA ASP A 104 -8.47 -6.71 -8.70
C ASP A 104 -9.29 -5.52 -9.26
N ALA A 105 -8.62 -4.66 -10.03
CA ALA A 105 -9.24 -3.48 -10.64
C ALA A 105 -10.42 -3.83 -11.57
N ASN A 106 -10.41 -5.04 -12.14
CA ASN A 106 -11.41 -5.52 -13.10
C ASN A 106 -12.56 -6.30 -12.48
N LEU A 107 -12.62 -6.46 -11.16
CA LEU A 107 -13.77 -7.10 -10.50
C LEU A 107 -15.06 -6.36 -10.86
N SER A 108 -16.13 -7.13 -11.09
CA SER A 108 -17.47 -6.56 -11.27
C SER A 108 -17.95 -5.83 -10.01
N ASP A 109 -18.89 -4.92 -10.18
CA ASP A 109 -19.46 -4.15 -9.05
C ASP A 109 -20.11 -5.07 -8.01
N GLU A 110 -20.81 -6.12 -8.49
CA GLU A 110 -21.44 -7.14 -7.65
C GLU A 110 -20.38 -7.87 -6.80
N MET A 111 -19.30 -8.34 -7.44
CA MET A 111 -18.22 -9.04 -6.74
C MET A 111 -17.49 -8.11 -5.79
N THR A 112 -17.24 -6.87 -6.17
CA THR A 112 -16.64 -5.85 -5.29
C THR A 112 -17.51 -5.63 -4.05
N GLY A 113 -18.83 -5.45 -4.24
CA GLY A 113 -19.76 -5.31 -3.12
C GLY A 113 -19.77 -6.54 -2.19
N HIS A 114 -19.70 -7.75 -2.76
CA HIS A 114 -19.56 -8.97 -1.98
C HIS A 114 -18.27 -9.00 -1.14
N MET A 115 -17.11 -8.68 -1.75
CA MET A 115 -15.83 -8.65 -1.04
C MET A 115 -15.79 -7.59 0.06
N LEU A 116 -16.34 -6.40 -0.18
CA LEU A 116 -16.44 -5.35 0.84
C LEU A 116 -17.25 -5.80 2.05
N LYS A 117 -18.38 -6.46 1.79
CA LYS A 117 -19.25 -6.99 2.86
C LYS A 117 -18.55 -8.10 3.64
N GLU A 118 -17.93 -9.05 2.97
CA GLU A 118 -17.22 -10.18 3.60
C GLU A 118 -16.05 -9.70 4.46
N ALA A 119 -15.28 -8.71 3.96
CA ALA A 119 -14.18 -8.10 4.73
C ALA A 119 -14.65 -7.20 5.88
N GLY A 120 -15.92 -6.86 5.95
CA GLY A 120 -16.42 -5.81 6.83
C GLY A 120 -15.78 -4.45 6.54
N ALA A 121 -15.46 -4.18 5.27
CA ALA A 121 -14.84 -2.93 4.84
C ALA A 121 -15.81 -1.76 5.02
N VAL A 122 -15.26 -0.55 5.23
CA VAL A 122 -16.05 0.68 5.40
C VAL A 122 -16.02 1.58 4.18
N GLY A 123 -15.11 1.31 3.23
CA GLY A 123 -14.99 2.12 2.02
C GLY A 123 -14.14 1.45 0.94
N VAL A 124 -14.06 2.14 -0.18
CA VAL A 124 -13.27 1.74 -1.34
C VAL A 124 -12.63 2.94 -2.02
N ILE A 125 -11.38 2.80 -2.42
CA ILE A 125 -10.65 3.72 -3.29
C ILE A 125 -10.66 3.12 -4.70
N THR A 126 -11.21 3.83 -5.68
CA THR A 126 -11.43 3.31 -7.03
C THR A 126 -11.44 4.42 -8.07
N HIS A 127 -11.15 4.07 -9.32
CA HIS A 127 -11.31 4.99 -10.47
C HIS A 127 -12.75 5.03 -11.01
N ARG A 128 -13.64 4.16 -10.55
CA ARG A 128 -15.03 4.03 -11.04
C ARG A 128 -15.98 4.95 -10.30
N LYS A 129 -16.82 5.71 -11.03
CA LYS A 129 -17.70 6.74 -10.45
C LYS A 129 -18.99 6.20 -9.83
N HIS A 130 -19.43 5.00 -10.16
CA HIS A 130 -20.73 4.46 -9.75
C HIS A 130 -20.59 2.99 -9.35
N LEU A 131 -19.90 2.73 -8.25
CA LEU A 131 -19.54 1.36 -7.96
C LEU A 131 -20.44 0.69 -6.92
N ILE A 132 -21.03 1.42 -5.96
CA ILE A 132 -21.52 0.73 -4.77
C ILE A 132 -22.76 1.38 -4.15
N ASP A 133 -23.59 0.51 -3.56
CA ASP A 133 -24.71 0.89 -2.71
C ASP A 133 -24.32 1.80 -1.55
N LYS A 134 -25.27 2.58 -1.07
CA LYS A 134 -25.16 3.72 -0.13
C LYS A 134 -24.58 3.42 1.27
N GLY A 135 -23.89 2.29 1.47
CA GLY A 135 -23.34 1.90 2.77
C GLY A 135 -21.82 2.06 2.93
N TYR A 136 -21.11 2.42 1.87
CA TYR A 136 -19.65 2.50 1.87
C TYR A 136 -19.16 3.91 1.50
N VAL A 137 -18.05 4.33 2.10
CA VAL A 137 -17.36 5.56 1.68
C VAL A 137 -16.62 5.28 0.39
N GLN A 138 -16.98 5.96 -0.69
CA GLN A 138 -16.27 5.86 -1.96
C GLN A 138 -15.32 7.05 -2.11
N VAL A 139 -14.03 6.77 -2.30
CA VAL A 139 -12.99 7.75 -2.64
C VAL A 139 -12.58 7.53 -4.08
N LEU A 140 -12.75 8.55 -4.92
CA LEU A 140 -12.28 8.49 -6.30
C LEU A 140 -10.75 8.67 -6.32
N SER A 141 -10.06 7.77 -7.01
CA SER A 141 -8.59 7.87 -7.14
C SER A 141 -8.17 9.14 -7.85
N GLU A 142 -8.96 9.66 -8.80
CA GLU A 142 -8.67 10.93 -9.48
C GLU A 142 -8.66 12.14 -8.52
N ASP A 143 -9.46 12.12 -7.45
CA ASP A 143 -9.49 13.17 -6.43
C ASP A 143 -8.34 12.97 -5.44
N LEU A 144 -8.09 11.73 -5.03
CA LEU A 144 -6.96 11.38 -4.17
C LEU A 144 -5.62 11.78 -4.80
N PHE A 145 -5.45 11.54 -6.11
CA PHE A 145 -4.20 11.89 -6.81
C PHE A 145 -3.94 13.39 -6.92
N LYS A 146 -4.96 14.21 -6.66
CA LYS A 146 -4.88 15.67 -6.56
C LYS A 146 -4.90 16.17 -5.11
N ALA A 147 -4.76 15.27 -4.14
CA ALA A 147 -4.77 15.65 -2.73
C ALA A 147 -3.77 16.79 -2.45
N PRO A 148 -4.15 17.77 -1.63
CA PRO A 148 -3.22 18.82 -1.22
C PRO A 148 -2.11 18.24 -0.33
N ALA A 149 -1.04 19.01 -0.16
CA ALA A 149 0.01 18.66 0.78
C ALA A 149 -0.57 18.45 2.19
N ALA A 150 -0.04 17.47 2.90
CA ALA A 150 -0.44 17.22 4.28
C ALA A 150 -0.26 18.48 5.14
N PRO A 151 -1.23 18.80 6.00
CA PRO A 151 -1.11 19.97 6.88
C PRO A 151 0.10 19.82 7.82
N ALA A 152 0.71 20.95 8.18
CA ALA A 152 1.81 20.96 9.13
C ALA A 152 1.37 20.30 10.45
N GLY A 153 2.18 19.37 10.96
CA GLY A 153 1.88 18.63 12.17
C GLY A 153 0.95 17.43 11.98
N PHE A 154 0.63 17.04 10.76
CA PHE A 154 -0.09 15.78 10.53
C PHE A 154 0.76 14.59 10.99
N GLU A 155 0.23 13.83 11.94
CA GLU A 155 0.87 12.64 12.49
C GLU A 155 0.17 11.38 11.96
N PRO A 156 0.85 10.54 11.17
CA PRO A 156 0.25 9.32 10.63
C PRO A 156 -0.01 8.28 11.72
N THR A 157 -1.14 7.59 11.60
CA THR A 157 -1.51 6.45 12.43
C THR A 157 -1.46 5.19 11.58
N PHE A 158 -0.41 4.38 11.74
CA PHE A 158 -0.25 3.19 10.90
C PHE A 158 -1.26 2.10 11.27
N ALA A 159 -1.92 1.55 10.24
CA ALA A 159 -2.66 0.30 10.34
C ALA A 159 -1.71 -0.90 10.38
N ASP A 160 -2.20 -2.06 10.78
CA ASP A 160 -1.39 -3.26 11.05
C ASP A 160 -1.71 -4.46 10.15
N SER A 161 -2.64 -4.32 9.20
CA SER A 161 -3.11 -5.46 8.43
C SER A 161 -3.33 -5.15 6.94
N VAL A 162 -3.05 -6.16 6.11
CA VAL A 162 -3.32 -6.16 4.68
C VAL A 162 -4.10 -7.41 4.32
N ALA A 163 -5.15 -7.29 3.53
CA ALA A 163 -5.93 -8.41 3.04
C ALA A 163 -5.82 -8.54 1.53
N LEU A 164 -5.74 -9.79 1.06
CA LEU A 164 -5.72 -10.16 -0.35
C LEU A 164 -6.91 -11.05 -0.66
N CYS A 165 -7.50 -10.86 -1.83
CA CYS A 165 -8.52 -11.76 -2.35
C CYS A 165 -7.88 -12.74 -3.33
N THR A 166 -8.19 -14.02 -3.21
CA THR A 166 -7.86 -14.97 -4.27
C THR A 166 -8.91 -14.89 -5.36
N SER A 167 -8.45 -14.84 -6.61
CA SER A 167 -9.30 -15.06 -7.79
C SER A 167 -9.67 -16.55 -7.82
N GLY A 168 -10.69 -16.93 -7.04
CA GLY A 168 -11.20 -18.30 -7.10
C GLY A 168 -11.85 -18.55 -8.45
N THR A 169 -11.30 -19.47 -9.24
CA THR A 169 -11.99 -20.07 -10.39
C THR A 169 -13.21 -20.91 -9.95
N THR A 170 -13.39 -21.07 -8.67
CA THR A 170 -14.53 -21.73 -7.99
C THR A 170 -15.30 -20.68 -7.22
N ALA A 171 -16.60 -20.77 -7.21
CA ALA A 171 -17.63 -19.82 -6.73
C ALA A 171 -17.45 -19.16 -5.33
N THR A 172 -16.31 -19.28 -4.70
CA THR A 172 -15.98 -18.69 -3.39
C THR A 172 -14.60 -18.03 -3.44
N SER A 173 -14.55 -16.73 -3.76
CA SER A 173 -13.37 -15.91 -3.48
C SER A 173 -13.13 -15.89 -1.97
N ARG A 174 -11.88 -16.06 -1.54
CA ARG A 174 -11.51 -16.03 -0.12
C ARG A 174 -10.65 -14.82 0.17
N ILE A 175 -10.87 -14.24 1.35
CA ILE A 175 -10.07 -13.13 1.87
C ILE A 175 -9.03 -13.70 2.84
N PHE A 176 -7.78 -13.39 2.59
CA PHE A 176 -6.66 -13.72 3.47
C PHE A 176 -6.12 -12.46 4.12
N VAL A 177 -6.14 -12.41 5.44
CA VAL A 177 -5.64 -11.28 6.21
C VAL A 177 -4.22 -11.58 6.68
N TYR A 178 -3.31 -10.67 6.38
CA TYR A 178 -1.92 -10.69 6.82
C TYR A 178 -1.68 -9.54 7.79
N HIS A 179 -1.33 -9.86 9.04
CA HIS A 179 -0.87 -8.87 10.00
C HIS A 179 0.55 -8.41 9.67
N GLU A 180 0.92 -7.23 10.11
CA GLU A 180 2.19 -6.55 9.82
C GLU A 180 3.41 -7.45 10.04
N LYS A 181 3.41 -8.28 11.09
CA LYS A 181 4.49 -9.24 11.34
C LYS A 181 4.68 -10.22 10.19
N ALA A 182 3.59 -10.78 9.65
CA ALA A 182 3.65 -11.72 8.53
C ALA A 182 4.12 -11.02 7.23
N VAL A 183 3.70 -9.78 6.99
CA VAL A 183 4.17 -8.97 5.86
C VAL A 183 5.68 -8.72 5.96
N CYS A 184 6.16 -8.31 7.13
CA CYS A 184 7.59 -8.08 7.38
C CYS A 184 8.41 -9.35 7.25
N GLU A 185 7.92 -10.49 7.75
CA GLU A 185 8.57 -11.79 7.59
C GLU A 185 8.71 -12.19 6.11
N GLN A 186 7.70 -11.92 5.27
CA GLN A 186 7.79 -12.17 3.82
C GLN A 186 8.85 -11.32 3.15
N VAL A 187 8.96 -10.04 3.51
CA VAL A 187 10.01 -9.16 3.00
C VAL A 187 11.40 -9.68 3.39
N LEU A 188 11.60 -10.08 4.65
CA LEU A 188 12.86 -10.65 5.14
C LEU A 188 13.22 -11.95 4.43
N ASN A 189 12.23 -12.82 4.20
CA ASN A 189 12.44 -14.08 3.49
C ASN A 189 12.80 -13.85 2.01
N SER A 190 12.14 -12.90 1.35
CA SER A 190 12.45 -12.53 -0.04
C SER A 190 13.89 -12.00 -0.16
N GLU A 191 14.33 -11.18 0.78
CA GLU A 191 15.69 -10.66 0.84
C GLU A 191 16.72 -11.79 1.04
N LEU A 192 16.42 -12.74 1.91
CA LEU A 192 17.28 -13.90 2.15
C LEU A 192 17.41 -14.76 0.90
N LEU A 193 16.30 -15.05 0.20
CA LEU A 193 16.31 -15.82 -1.05
C LEU A 193 17.09 -15.10 -2.14
N HIS A 194 16.96 -13.77 -2.26
CA HIS A 194 17.75 -12.99 -3.21
C HIS A 194 19.26 -13.11 -2.95
N LYS A 195 19.68 -13.02 -1.69
CA LYS A 195 21.10 -13.20 -1.30
C LYS A 195 21.62 -14.59 -1.57
N LEU A 196 20.80 -15.64 -1.43
CA LEU A 196 21.19 -17.01 -1.75
C LEU A 196 21.36 -17.18 -3.26
N ASN A 197 20.43 -16.64 -4.06
CA ASN A 197 20.49 -16.75 -5.53
C ASN A 197 21.69 -15.98 -6.11
N THR A 198 22.02 -14.80 -5.61
CA THR A 198 23.20 -14.05 -6.09
C THR A 198 24.52 -14.77 -5.78
N ARG A 199 24.60 -15.51 -4.66
CA ARG A 199 25.80 -16.33 -4.35
C ARG A 199 25.97 -17.55 -5.25
N ILE A 200 24.89 -18.06 -5.84
CA ILE A 200 24.93 -19.24 -6.75
C ILE A 200 25.41 -18.80 -8.15
N VAL A 201 25.18 -17.56 -8.54
CA VAL A 201 25.55 -17.03 -9.86
C VAL A 201 27.01 -16.55 -9.90
N ASP A 202 27.60 -16.20 -8.76
CA ASP A 202 28.97 -15.69 -8.63
C ASP A 202 30.05 -16.81 -8.38
N ASN A 203 29.67 -18.10 -8.43
CA ASN A 203 30.52 -19.27 -8.38
C ASN A 203 30.48 -20.07 -9.72
#